data_14b100a5f2866303d47c2fdfc189a2b1
#
_entry.id   14b100a5f2866303d47c2fdfc189a2b1
#
_cell.length_a   1.000
_cell.length_b   1.000
_cell.length_c   1.000
_cell.angle_alpha   90.00
_cell.angle_beta   90.00
_cell.angle_gamma   90.00
#
_symmetry.space_group_name_H-M   'P 1'
#
loop_
_entity.id
_entity.type
_entity.pdbx_description
1 polymer ?
#
loop_
_entity_poly.entity_id
_entity_poly.type
_entity_poly.pdbx_seq_one_letter_code
_entity_poly.pdbx_strand_id
1 'polypeptide(L)'
;MLENSKISLSPGATIGILGGGQLGRMSALAAARLGFRCHIFTPENNSPASHVAFKTTIANYEDQDALRSFANESDVITYEFENIPIETALFLEQLKPVYPSPSILAISQHRGSEKKFATDHGIRVTPYELVTNYTELERAIIKLKTPSILKTCRFGYDGKGQEKLSDLNSAKKAWEKLATQDAILEQFVEFEKEISVIIARNN
;
A
#
# COMPACT_ATOMS: atom_id res chain seq x y z
N MET A 1 -19.86 8.83 14.10
CA MET A 1 -19.43 9.49 12.86
C MET A 1 -18.88 10.84 13.27
N LEU A 2 -17.56 11.02 13.21
CA LEU A 2 -16.95 12.34 13.39
C LEU A 2 -17.39 13.17 12.16
N GLU A 3 -17.98 14.33 12.40
CA GLU A 3 -18.32 15.27 11.33
C GLU A 3 -17.09 15.52 10.46
N ASN A 4 -17.29 15.57 9.14
CA ASN A 4 -16.29 15.91 8.13
C ASN A 4 -15.83 17.38 8.28
N SER A 5 -15.32 17.75 9.44
CA SER A 5 -14.73 19.08 9.64
C SER A 5 -13.39 19.09 8.92
N LYS A 6 -13.19 20.06 8.04
CA LYS A 6 -11.89 20.31 7.38
C LYS A 6 -10.81 20.40 8.45
N ILE A 7 -9.91 19.41 8.49
CA ILE A 7 -8.77 19.45 9.39
C ILE A 7 -7.77 20.40 8.77
N SER A 8 -7.51 21.48 9.48
CA SER A 8 -6.41 22.40 9.19
C SER A 8 -5.40 22.31 10.32
N LEU A 9 -4.21 21.89 9.99
CA LEU A 9 -3.11 21.82 10.95
C LEU A 9 -2.32 23.12 10.94
N SER A 10 -1.98 23.63 12.12
CA SER A 10 -1.05 24.74 12.28
C SER A 10 0.38 24.24 12.49
N PRO A 11 1.41 25.04 12.12
CA PRO A 11 2.78 24.74 12.48
C PRO A 11 2.94 24.39 13.97
N GLY A 12 3.75 23.39 14.26
CA GLY A 12 3.89 22.79 15.59
C GLY A 12 3.01 21.55 15.83
N ALA A 13 2.01 21.29 14.99
CA ALA A 13 1.24 20.05 15.06
C ALA A 13 2.10 18.81 14.72
N THR A 14 1.67 17.65 15.23
CA THR A 14 2.37 16.38 15.05
C THR A 14 1.63 15.49 14.07
N ILE A 15 2.32 15.10 13.01
CA ILE A 15 1.86 14.11 12.02
C ILE A 15 2.39 12.74 12.44
N GLY A 16 1.48 11.82 12.79
CA GLY A 16 1.81 10.42 13.00
C GLY A 16 1.98 9.72 11.65
N ILE A 17 3.06 8.98 11.48
CA ILE A 17 3.35 8.23 10.24
C ILE A 17 3.56 6.76 10.59
N LEU A 18 2.70 5.88 10.06
CA LEU A 18 2.90 4.44 10.10
C LEU A 18 3.86 4.02 8.99
N GLY A 19 4.94 3.38 9.36
CA GLY A 19 6.04 3.03 8.48
C GLY A 19 7.30 3.85 8.74
N GLY A 20 8.44 3.15 8.79
CA GLY A 20 9.74 3.73 9.11
C GLY A 20 10.69 3.82 7.92
N GLY A 21 10.22 3.53 6.71
CA GLY A 21 11.04 3.41 5.53
C GLY A 21 11.52 4.73 4.92
N GLN A 22 12.02 4.64 3.70
CA GLN A 22 12.56 5.76 2.95
C GLN A 22 11.52 6.86 2.66
N LEU A 23 10.28 6.46 2.33
CA LEU A 23 9.21 7.40 2.06
C LEU A 23 8.77 8.14 3.33
N GLY A 24 8.71 7.44 4.46
CA GLY A 24 8.48 8.05 5.77
C GLY A 24 9.54 9.08 6.12
N ARG A 25 10.82 8.77 5.84
CA ARG A 25 11.91 9.74 6.00
C ARG A 25 11.73 10.98 5.13
N MET A 26 11.39 10.79 3.84
CA MET A 26 11.17 11.91 2.93
C MET A 26 9.99 12.77 3.38
N SER A 27 8.90 12.14 3.81
CA SER A 27 7.71 12.83 4.33
C SER A 27 8.02 13.62 5.60
N ALA A 28 8.77 13.03 6.54
CA ALA A 28 9.18 13.72 7.78
C ALA A 28 10.05 14.94 7.51
N LEU A 29 11.00 14.85 6.57
CA LEU A 29 11.83 15.99 6.16
C LEU A 29 11.01 17.11 5.48
N ALA A 30 10.01 16.74 4.65
CA ALA A 30 9.11 17.70 4.02
C ALA A 30 8.22 18.39 5.06
N ALA A 31 7.65 17.64 6.00
CA ALA A 31 6.83 18.15 7.08
C ALA A 31 7.62 19.14 7.99
N ALA A 32 8.86 18.80 8.32
CA ALA A 32 9.72 19.68 9.13
C ALA A 32 9.96 21.04 8.47
N ARG A 33 10.10 21.11 7.14
CA ARG A 33 10.22 22.38 6.40
C ARG A 33 8.98 23.25 6.49
N LEU A 34 7.81 22.65 6.75
CA LEU A 34 6.53 23.33 6.93
C LEU A 34 6.22 23.61 8.41
N GLY A 35 7.15 23.31 9.32
CA GLY A 35 7.00 23.53 10.74
C GLY A 35 6.21 22.48 11.50
N PHE A 36 5.98 21.30 10.91
CA PHE A 36 5.33 20.17 11.55
C PHE A 36 6.34 19.23 12.19
N ARG A 37 5.91 18.54 13.25
CA ARG A 37 6.64 17.42 13.85
C ARG A 37 6.14 16.12 13.27
N CYS A 38 7.03 15.12 13.17
CA CYS A 38 6.63 13.76 12.77
C CYS A 38 6.91 12.77 13.90
N HIS A 39 5.90 11.95 14.20
CA HIS A 39 6.01 10.81 15.09
C HIS A 39 5.91 9.55 14.25
N ILE A 40 6.98 8.76 14.20
CA ILE A 40 7.04 7.53 13.41
C ILE A 40 6.60 6.34 14.28
N PHE A 41 5.78 5.47 13.71
CA PHE A 41 5.44 4.16 14.30
C PHE A 41 5.93 3.05 13.35
N THR A 42 6.79 2.17 13.84
CA THR A 42 7.40 1.11 13.03
C THR A 42 7.83 -0.06 13.89
N PRO A 43 7.76 -1.32 13.42
CA PRO A 43 8.35 -2.45 14.12
C PRO A 43 9.89 -2.51 13.99
N GLU A 44 10.49 -1.71 13.11
CA GLU A 44 11.90 -1.75 12.80
C GLU A 44 12.72 -0.82 13.70
N ASN A 45 13.73 -1.38 14.36
CA ASN A 45 14.76 -0.59 15.01
C ASN A 45 15.61 0.14 13.98
N ASN A 46 15.99 1.38 14.30
CA ASN A 46 16.93 2.16 13.49
C ASN A 46 16.48 2.33 12.02
N SER A 47 15.18 2.48 11.81
CA SER A 47 14.59 2.67 10.49
C SER A 47 14.97 4.02 9.85
N PRO A 48 15.01 4.16 8.53
CA PRO A 48 15.39 5.41 7.86
C PRO A 48 14.62 6.65 8.34
N ALA A 49 13.33 6.54 8.63
CA ALA A 49 12.51 7.66 9.10
C ALA A 49 12.80 8.03 10.56
N SER A 50 13.19 7.05 11.40
CA SER A 50 13.51 7.30 12.82
C SER A 50 14.68 8.26 13.00
N HIS A 51 15.59 8.35 12.04
CA HIS A 51 16.77 9.23 12.11
C HIS A 51 16.44 10.72 11.97
N VAL A 52 15.25 11.07 11.52
CA VAL A 52 14.84 12.46 11.25
C VAL A 52 13.52 12.83 11.92
N ALA A 53 12.89 11.89 12.59
CA ALA A 53 11.63 12.08 13.27
C ALA A 53 11.81 12.84 14.60
N PHE A 54 10.79 13.60 14.98
CA PHE A 54 10.70 14.19 16.32
C PHE A 54 10.59 13.10 17.41
N LYS A 55 9.84 12.03 17.11
CA LYS A 55 9.66 10.87 17.99
C LYS A 55 9.49 9.60 17.16
N THR A 56 9.89 8.46 17.72
CA THR A 56 9.65 7.13 17.15
C THR A 56 9.10 6.20 18.21
N THR A 57 8.00 5.51 17.91
CA THR A 57 7.50 4.37 18.66
C THR A 57 7.88 3.10 17.90
N ILE A 58 8.60 2.20 18.58
CA ILE A 58 9.01 0.91 18.03
C ILE A 58 8.11 -0.15 18.64
N ALA A 59 7.16 -0.65 17.86
CA ALA A 59 6.21 -1.70 18.26
C ALA A 59 5.60 -2.38 17.02
N ASN A 60 5.03 -3.57 17.20
CA ASN A 60 4.28 -4.24 16.15
C ASN A 60 3.01 -3.46 15.80
N TYR A 61 2.58 -3.55 14.54
CA TYR A 61 1.36 -2.84 14.09
C TYR A 61 0.07 -3.32 14.76
N GLU A 62 0.07 -4.48 15.42
CA GLU A 62 -1.06 -5.04 16.17
C GLU A 62 -1.04 -4.67 17.66
N ASP A 63 0.00 -3.98 18.16
CA ASP A 63 0.10 -3.54 19.56
C ASP A 63 -0.83 -2.34 19.82
N GLN A 64 -2.03 -2.64 20.29
CA GLN A 64 -3.08 -1.63 20.52
C GLN A 64 -2.72 -0.60 21.58
N ASP A 65 -1.94 -0.95 22.60
CA ASP A 65 -1.54 -0.01 23.64
C ASP A 65 -0.50 0.98 23.11
N ALA A 66 0.47 0.50 22.35
CA ALA A 66 1.42 1.34 21.64
C ALA A 66 0.74 2.24 20.60
N LEU A 67 -0.23 1.70 19.82
CA LEU A 67 -1.02 2.46 18.86
C LEU A 67 -1.86 3.54 19.52
N ARG A 68 -2.47 3.27 20.66
CA ARG A 68 -3.23 4.27 21.44
C ARG A 68 -2.34 5.39 21.92
N SER A 69 -1.17 5.05 22.47
CA SER A 69 -0.18 6.05 22.89
C SER A 69 0.29 6.92 21.73
N PHE A 70 0.60 6.29 20.60
CA PHE A 70 0.98 6.97 19.36
C PHE A 70 -0.12 7.92 18.84
N ALA A 71 -1.38 7.48 18.84
CA ALA A 71 -2.51 8.30 18.44
C ALA A 71 -2.70 9.50 19.34
N ASN A 72 -2.57 9.32 20.66
CA ASN A 72 -2.72 10.42 21.63
C ASN A 72 -1.68 11.53 21.43
N GLU A 73 -0.52 11.21 20.90
CA GLU A 73 0.58 12.15 20.64
C GLU A 73 0.61 12.67 19.20
N SER A 74 -0.40 12.32 18.40
CA SER A 74 -0.54 12.74 17.01
C SER A 74 -1.80 13.59 16.83
N ASP A 75 -1.74 14.60 15.97
CA ASP A 75 -2.91 15.42 15.59
C ASP A 75 -3.62 14.84 14.38
N VAL A 76 -2.87 14.24 13.47
CA VAL A 76 -3.34 13.52 12.29
C VAL A 76 -2.43 12.33 12.03
N ILE A 77 -2.95 11.27 11.43
CA ILE A 77 -2.19 10.07 11.12
C ILE A 77 -2.20 9.82 9.62
N THR A 78 -1.07 9.41 9.10
CA THR A 78 -0.90 8.90 7.73
C THR A 78 -0.08 7.61 7.75
N TYR A 79 0.05 6.99 6.60
CA TYR A 79 0.90 5.82 6.41
C TYR A 79 1.69 5.97 5.11
N GLU A 80 2.89 5.46 5.09
CA GLU A 80 3.76 5.42 3.90
C GLU A 80 3.96 4.00 3.38
N PHE A 81 3.60 3.00 4.18
CA PHE A 81 3.76 1.60 3.88
C PHE A 81 2.39 0.94 3.63
N GLU A 82 2.19 0.42 2.43
CA GLU A 82 0.90 -0.14 2.01
C GLU A 82 0.52 -1.45 2.71
N ASN A 83 1.51 -2.19 3.24
CA ASN A 83 1.27 -3.51 3.86
C ASN A 83 1.01 -3.45 5.37
N ILE A 84 0.52 -2.31 5.88
CA ILE A 84 0.04 -2.20 7.25
C ILE A 84 -1.27 -2.98 7.38
N PRO A 85 -1.48 -3.74 8.47
CA PRO A 85 -2.76 -4.40 8.70
C PRO A 85 -3.91 -3.39 8.66
N ILE A 86 -4.98 -3.71 7.94
CA ILE A 86 -6.16 -2.84 7.83
C ILE A 86 -6.76 -2.53 9.20
N GLU A 87 -6.78 -3.53 10.09
CA GLU A 87 -7.28 -3.43 11.45
C GLU A 87 -6.55 -2.34 12.23
N THR A 88 -5.26 -2.17 11.99
CA THR A 88 -4.44 -1.09 12.59
C THR A 88 -4.93 0.29 12.15
N ALA A 89 -5.13 0.47 10.85
CA ALA A 89 -5.61 1.74 10.30
C ALA A 89 -7.05 2.05 10.78
N LEU A 90 -7.93 1.04 10.80
CA LEU A 90 -9.31 1.16 11.31
C LEU A 90 -9.33 1.48 12.82
N PHE A 91 -8.45 0.86 13.61
CA PHE A 91 -8.33 1.17 15.03
C PHE A 91 -7.90 2.62 15.26
N LEU A 92 -6.90 3.08 14.53
CA LEU A 92 -6.41 4.45 14.64
C LEU A 92 -7.44 5.49 14.17
N GLU A 93 -8.24 5.18 13.14
CA GLU A 93 -9.31 6.08 12.65
C GLU A 93 -10.38 6.35 13.70
N GLN A 94 -10.60 5.43 14.65
CA GLN A 94 -11.49 5.64 15.79
C GLN A 94 -10.95 6.66 16.81
N LEU A 95 -9.64 6.88 16.82
CA LEU A 95 -8.95 7.72 17.78
C LEU A 95 -8.56 9.09 17.21
N LYS A 96 -8.10 9.11 15.97
CA LYS A 96 -7.59 10.30 15.26
C LYS A 96 -7.93 10.22 13.77
N PRO A 97 -8.00 11.36 13.10
CA PRO A 97 -8.13 11.37 11.64
C PRO A 97 -6.97 10.65 10.96
N VAL A 98 -7.29 9.72 10.06
CA VAL A 98 -6.33 8.95 9.27
C VAL A 98 -6.50 9.29 7.79
N TYR A 99 -5.45 9.69 7.12
CA TYR A 99 -5.44 10.03 5.68
C TYR A 99 -4.25 9.39 4.97
N PRO A 100 -4.48 8.76 3.81
CA PRO A 100 -5.77 8.41 3.21
C PRO A 100 -6.62 7.54 4.14
N SER A 101 -7.95 7.46 3.89
CA SER A 101 -8.81 6.63 4.74
C SER A 101 -8.43 5.14 4.67
N PRO A 102 -8.70 4.35 5.73
CA PRO A 102 -8.44 2.90 5.72
C PRO A 102 -9.11 2.17 4.56
N SER A 103 -10.23 2.67 4.04
CA SER A 103 -10.91 2.10 2.87
C SER A 103 -10.05 2.19 1.59
N ILE A 104 -9.28 3.26 1.43
CA ILE A 104 -8.32 3.40 0.31
C ILE A 104 -7.19 2.38 0.47
N LEU A 105 -6.65 2.24 1.68
CA LEU A 105 -5.63 1.25 1.97
C LEU A 105 -6.12 -0.18 1.64
N ALA A 106 -7.34 -0.52 2.04
CA ALA A 106 -7.94 -1.83 1.75
C ALA A 106 -8.02 -2.14 0.25
N ILE A 107 -8.30 -1.11 -0.57
CA ILE A 107 -8.36 -1.25 -2.02
C ILE A 107 -6.95 -1.41 -2.60
N SER A 108 -6.02 -0.55 -2.20
CA SER A 108 -4.67 -0.50 -2.80
C SER A 108 -3.78 -1.69 -2.41
N GLN A 109 -4.02 -2.33 -1.27
CA GLN A 109 -3.24 -3.48 -0.82
C GLN A 109 -3.38 -4.73 -1.69
N HIS A 110 -4.43 -4.84 -2.47
CA HIS A 110 -4.74 -6.04 -3.24
C HIS A 110 -4.97 -5.70 -4.70
N ARG A 111 -4.11 -6.17 -5.61
CA ARG A 111 -4.14 -5.85 -7.05
C ARG A 111 -5.49 -6.12 -7.72
N GLY A 112 -6.20 -7.18 -7.33
CA GLY A 112 -7.53 -7.48 -7.84
C GLY A 112 -8.58 -6.46 -7.38
N SER A 113 -8.54 -6.05 -6.12
CA SER A 113 -9.43 -5.01 -5.57
C SER A 113 -9.18 -3.66 -6.23
N GLU A 114 -7.91 -3.29 -6.40
CA GLU A 114 -7.50 -2.06 -7.08
C GLU A 114 -7.99 -2.01 -8.53
N LYS A 115 -7.78 -3.08 -9.30
CA LYS A 115 -8.26 -3.17 -10.68
C LYS A 115 -9.77 -3.17 -10.79
N LYS A 116 -10.45 -3.87 -9.88
CA LYS A 116 -11.92 -3.84 -9.81
C LYS A 116 -12.40 -2.43 -9.53
N PHE A 117 -11.84 -1.75 -8.54
CA PHE A 117 -12.17 -0.36 -8.21
C PHE A 117 -11.97 0.56 -9.41
N ALA A 118 -10.84 0.47 -10.10
CA ALA A 118 -10.57 1.25 -11.30
C ALA A 118 -11.61 1.01 -12.39
N THR A 119 -11.93 -0.27 -12.65
CA THR A 119 -12.93 -0.67 -13.67
C THR A 119 -14.33 -0.16 -13.31
N ASP A 120 -14.76 -0.31 -12.05
CA ASP A 120 -16.06 0.16 -11.57
C ASP A 120 -16.22 1.69 -11.72
N HIS A 121 -15.10 2.42 -11.76
CA HIS A 121 -15.06 3.88 -11.98
C HIS A 121 -14.74 4.28 -13.43
N GLY A 122 -14.84 3.36 -14.38
CA GLY A 122 -14.64 3.64 -15.80
C GLY A 122 -13.17 3.84 -16.22
N ILE A 123 -12.21 3.53 -15.36
CA ILE A 123 -10.77 3.58 -15.68
C ILE A 123 -10.38 2.28 -16.36
N ARG A 124 -9.75 2.38 -17.53
CA ARG A 124 -9.26 1.20 -18.25
C ARG A 124 -8.05 0.60 -17.53
N VAL A 125 -8.11 -0.71 -17.32
CA VAL A 125 -7.01 -1.50 -16.80
C VAL A 125 -6.61 -2.56 -17.83
N THR A 126 -5.38 -3.10 -17.72
CA THR A 126 -5.00 -4.25 -18.53
C THR A 126 -5.93 -5.44 -18.25
N PRO A 127 -6.32 -6.26 -19.24
CA PRO A 127 -7.09 -7.46 -18.99
C PRO A 127 -6.39 -8.38 -18.00
N TYR A 128 -7.15 -8.95 -17.09
CA TYR A 128 -6.61 -9.77 -16.01
C TYR A 128 -7.57 -10.89 -15.57
N GLU A 129 -7.02 -11.90 -14.92
CA GLU A 129 -7.73 -12.97 -14.25
C GLU A 129 -7.12 -13.18 -12.85
N LEU A 130 -7.96 -13.30 -11.84
CA LEU A 130 -7.53 -13.73 -10.52
C LEU A 130 -7.39 -15.25 -10.51
N VAL A 131 -6.33 -15.77 -9.90
CA VAL A 131 -6.01 -17.18 -9.89
C VAL A 131 -5.58 -17.61 -8.48
N THR A 132 -6.19 -18.68 -7.98
CA THR A 132 -5.92 -19.21 -6.64
C THR A 132 -5.23 -20.58 -6.69
N ASN A 133 -5.19 -21.23 -7.86
CA ASN A 133 -4.57 -22.51 -8.08
C ASN A 133 -4.06 -22.64 -9.53
N TYR A 134 -3.25 -23.66 -9.77
CA TYR A 134 -2.61 -23.87 -11.07
C TYR A 134 -3.62 -24.13 -12.19
N THR A 135 -4.72 -24.84 -11.93
CA THR A 135 -5.75 -25.11 -12.94
C THR A 135 -6.45 -23.81 -13.41
N GLU A 136 -6.66 -22.88 -12.51
CA GLU A 136 -7.19 -21.55 -12.85
C GLU A 136 -6.17 -20.75 -13.66
N LEU A 137 -4.89 -20.84 -13.32
CA LEU A 137 -3.82 -20.21 -14.09
C LEU A 137 -3.78 -20.71 -15.53
N GLU A 138 -3.89 -22.02 -15.77
CA GLU A 138 -3.94 -22.58 -17.13
C GLU A 138 -5.12 -22.02 -17.93
N ARG A 139 -6.30 -21.95 -17.32
CA ARG A 139 -7.50 -21.36 -17.96
C ARG A 139 -7.30 -19.86 -18.25
N ALA A 140 -6.71 -19.14 -17.30
CA ALA A 140 -6.42 -17.73 -17.48
C ALA A 140 -5.43 -17.47 -18.62
N ILE A 141 -4.40 -18.30 -18.77
CA ILE A 141 -3.43 -18.21 -19.88
C ILE A 141 -4.11 -18.43 -21.23
N ILE A 142 -5.02 -19.42 -21.32
CA ILE A 142 -5.78 -19.66 -22.56
C ILE A 142 -6.63 -18.45 -22.92
N LYS A 143 -7.25 -17.81 -21.93
CA LYS A 143 -8.13 -16.64 -22.10
C LYS A 143 -7.37 -15.38 -22.47
N LEU A 144 -6.32 -15.04 -21.71
CA LEU A 144 -5.55 -13.80 -21.88
C LEU A 144 -4.45 -13.91 -22.92
N LYS A 145 -4.06 -15.14 -23.29
CA LYS A 145 -2.94 -15.46 -24.16
C LYS A 145 -1.58 -15.08 -23.56
N THR A 146 -0.52 -15.43 -24.26
CA THR A 146 0.86 -15.04 -23.94
C THR A 146 1.37 -14.04 -24.98
N PRO A 147 2.31 -13.17 -24.64
CA PRO A 147 2.91 -13.05 -23.31
C PRO A 147 1.95 -12.47 -22.26
N SER A 148 2.12 -12.89 -20.99
CA SER A 148 1.36 -12.41 -19.86
C SER A 148 2.28 -12.29 -18.63
N ILE A 149 1.81 -11.64 -17.58
CA ILE A 149 2.57 -11.49 -16.33
C ILE A 149 1.75 -12.04 -15.18
N LEU A 150 2.29 -13.04 -14.51
CA LEU A 150 1.75 -13.57 -13.27
C LEU A 150 2.34 -12.80 -12.09
N LYS A 151 1.48 -12.28 -11.20
CA LYS A 151 1.90 -11.49 -10.04
C LYS A 151 1.22 -11.99 -8.77
N THR A 152 1.85 -11.79 -7.60
CA THR A 152 1.15 -11.87 -6.33
C THR A 152 0.14 -10.75 -6.22
N CYS A 153 -1.03 -10.99 -5.60
CA CYS A 153 -2.01 -9.93 -5.36
C CYS A 153 -1.56 -8.96 -4.27
N ARG A 154 -0.71 -9.42 -3.34
CA ARG A 154 -0.17 -8.63 -2.22
C ARG A 154 1.34 -8.73 -2.16
N PHE A 155 1.99 -7.82 -1.44
CA PHE A 155 3.43 -7.82 -1.12
C PHE A 155 4.39 -7.77 -2.32
N GLY A 156 3.90 -7.46 -3.52
CA GLY A 156 4.75 -7.29 -4.70
C GLY A 156 5.20 -5.84 -4.86
N TYR A 157 6.52 -5.61 -4.91
CA TYR A 157 7.14 -4.28 -5.12
C TYR A 157 8.42 -4.41 -5.94
N ASP A 158 8.80 -3.36 -6.64
CA ASP A 158 10.07 -3.25 -7.41
C ASP A 158 10.37 -4.49 -8.28
N GLY A 159 9.36 -5.01 -8.98
CA GLY A 159 9.49 -6.21 -9.82
C GLY A 159 9.53 -7.53 -9.06
N LYS A 160 9.50 -7.52 -7.73
CA LYS A 160 9.39 -8.73 -6.90
C LYS A 160 7.95 -9.26 -6.91
N GLY A 161 7.79 -10.56 -6.74
CA GLY A 161 6.49 -11.20 -6.75
C GLY A 161 5.81 -11.18 -8.13
N GLN A 162 6.60 -11.21 -9.23
CA GLN A 162 6.07 -11.32 -10.58
C GLN A 162 6.95 -12.18 -11.50
N GLU A 163 6.30 -12.87 -12.45
CA GLU A 163 6.93 -13.73 -13.44
C GLU A 163 6.30 -13.49 -14.82
N LYS A 164 7.13 -13.28 -15.82
CA LYS A 164 6.67 -13.18 -17.22
C LYS A 164 6.47 -14.57 -17.80
N LEU A 165 5.30 -14.83 -18.35
CA LEU A 165 4.95 -16.06 -19.04
C LEU A 165 5.02 -15.82 -20.53
N SER A 166 5.94 -16.50 -21.19
CA SER A 166 6.09 -16.44 -22.64
C SER A 166 5.29 -17.52 -23.35
N ASP A 167 5.02 -18.62 -22.65
CA ASP A 167 4.27 -19.78 -23.13
C ASP A 167 3.66 -20.57 -21.95
N LEU A 168 2.84 -21.58 -22.28
CA LEU A 168 2.21 -22.41 -21.26
C LEU A 168 3.22 -23.27 -20.48
N ASN A 169 4.36 -23.64 -21.10
CA ASN A 169 5.36 -24.48 -20.44
C ASN A 169 6.06 -23.74 -19.27
N SER A 170 6.17 -22.41 -19.37
CA SER A 170 6.75 -21.58 -18.34
C SER A 170 5.84 -21.41 -17.12
N ALA A 171 4.53 -21.68 -17.25
CA ALA A 171 3.52 -21.40 -16.24
C ALA A 171 3.73 -22.19 -14.94
N LYS A 172 4.04 -23.49 -15.03
CA LYS A 172 4.23 -24.34 -13.84
C LYS A 172 5.39 -23.87 -12.98
N LYS A 173 6.53 -23.59 -13.61
CA LYS A 173 7.71 -23.08 -12.91
C LYS A 173 7.45 -21.70 -12.28
N ALA A 174 6.73 -20.82 -12.98
CA ALA A 174 6.38 -19.50 -12.49
C ALA A 174 5.42 -19.59 -11.28
N TRP A 175 4.42 -20.48 -11.33
CA TRP A 175 3.51 -20.72 -10.24
C TRP A 175 4.22 -21.23 -8.99
N GLU A 176 5.07 -22.25 -9.16
CA GLU A 176 5.86 -22.82 -8.05
C GLU A 176 6.82 -21.76 -7.44
N LYS A 177 7.42 -20.92 -8.28
CA LYS A 177 8.34 -19.86 -7.83
C LYS A 177 7.61 -18.73 -7.10
N LEU A 178 6.39 -18.39 -7.53
CA LEU A 178 5.59 -17.34 -6.87
C LEU A 178 5.12 -17.78 -5.48
N ALA A 179 4.95 -19.08 -5.26
CA ALA A 179 4.61 -19.72 -3.96
C ALA A 179 3.41 -19.06 -3.25
N THR A 180 2.37 -18.68 -3.98
CA THR A 180 1.16 -18.03 -3.43
C THR A 180 -0.10 -18.71 -3.98
N GLN A 181 -1.19 -18.61 -3.23
CA GLN A 181 -2.55 -18.97 -3.66
C GLN A 181 -3.43 -17.74 -3.91
N ASP A 182 -2.84 -16.54 -3.94
CA ASP A 182 -3.52 -15.28 -4.20
C ASP A 182 -2.72 -14.52 -5.25
N ALA A 183 -3.01 -14.83 -6.52
CA ALA A 183 -2.29 -14.29 -7.65
C ALA A 183 -3.22 -13.68 -8.70
N ILE A 184 -2.65 -12.87 -9.57
CA ILE A 184 -3.30 -12.26 -10.72
C ILE A 184 -2.47 -12.51 -11.96
N LEU A 185 -3.10 -12.97 -13.03
CA LEU A 185 -2.50 -13.01 -14.36
C LEU A 185 -2.95 -11.78 -15.13
N GLU A 186 -2.02 -11.02 -15.64
CA GLU A 186 -2.27 -9.84 -16.47
C GLU A 186 -1.77 -10.05 -17.87
N GLN A 187 -2.51 -9.58 -18.86
CA GLN A 187 -2.02 -9.52 -20.24
C GLN A 187 -0.78 -8.61 -20.30
N PHE A 188 0.23 -9.00 -21.04
CA PHE A 188 1.40 -8.16 -21.24
C PHE A 188 1.03 -6.93 -22.06
N VAL A 189 1.40 -5.76 -21.59
CA VAL A 189 1.20 -4.48 -22.28
C VAL A 189 2.56 -4.00 -22.77
N GLU A 190 2.65 -3.79 -24.07
CA GLU A 190 3.81 -3.17 -24.68
C GLU A 190 3.63 -1.65 -24.60
N PHE A 191 4.34 -1.01 -23.68
CA PHE A 191 4.24 0.42 -23.43
C PHE A 191 5.55 1.14 -23.79
N GLU A 192 5.45 2.36 -24.28
CA GLU A 192 6.61 3.20 -24.58
C GLU A 192 7.23 3.80 -23.32
N LYS A 193 6.40 4.12 -22.33
CA LYS A 193 6.81 4.77 -21.07
C LYS A 193 5.94 4.32 -19.92
N GLU A 194 6.55 4.22 -18.75
CA GLU A 194 5.90 4.09 -17.47
C GLU A 194 6.00 5.42 -16.74
N ILE A 195 4.89 5.90 -16.18
CA ILE A 195 4.84 7.15 -15.44
C ILE A 195 4.18 6.96 -14.09
N SER A 196 4.64 7.72 -13.11
CA SER A 196 3.98 7.88 -11.81
C SER A 196 3.35 9.26 -11.71
N VAL A 197 2.13 9.31 -11.20
CA VAL A 197 1.43 10.57 -10.93
C VAL A 197 1.02 10.61 -9.47
N ILE A 198 1.51 11.61 -8.73
CA ILE A 198 1.15 11.83 -7.34
C ILE A 198 0.11 12.94 -7.30
N ILE A 199 -1.05 12.66 -6.73
CA ILE A 199 -2.17 13.59 -6.65
C ILE A 199 -2.55 13.79 -5.19
N ALA A 200 -2.69 15.05 -4.78
CA ALA A 200 -3.31 15.43 -3.52
C ALA A 200 -4.59 16.22 -3.81
N ARG A 201 -5.68 15.87 -3.14
CA ARG A 201 -6.96 16.59 -3.23
C ARG A 201 -7.41 17.01 -1.84
N ASN A 202 -7.80 18.28 -1.73
CA ASN A 202 -8.48 18.82 -0.56
C ASN A 202 -10.00 18.68 -0.75
N ASN A 203 -10.71 18.34 0.32
CA ASN A 203 -12.18 18.24 0.34
C ASN A 203 -12.83 19.62 0.42
#